data_112b8e9a5bdd2a21fa739ca02ca8ff90
#
_entry.id   112b8e9a5bdd2a21fa739ca02ca8ff90
#
_cell.length_a   1.000
_cell.length_b   1.000
_cell.length_c   1.000
_cell.angle_alpha   90.00
_cell.angle_beta   90.00
_cell.angle_gamma   90.00
#
_symmetry.space_group_name_H-M   'P 1'
#
loop_
_entity.id
_entity.type
_entity.pdbx_description
1 polymer ?
#
loop_
_entity_poly.entity_id
_entity_poly.type
_entity_poly.pdbx_seq_one_letter_code
_entity_poly.pdbx_strand_id
1 'polypeptide(L)'
;IPLDSFTRLDQTYNLEDLIDGRTDAVSAYETNEPWYFQQQGIQPTVLLPRTYGVDFYSDCLFTSEREIGAHPERVQQFLEASLKGWQYAMDHPEEIIDILLTHYKISKDREHLRFEAAAIQQNIRPDFVRIGHMNPGRWKHILETYAGLGMIDPDFSLEGFLYAPESGVEFRWVWWVVGITALVTVTVGAAALFLLFFNKRLATEVAERRQVEKILKT
;
A
#
# COMPACT_ATOMS: atom_id res chain seq x y z
N ILE A 1 1.37 -34.91 7.02
CA ILE A 1 2.30 -35.95 6.56
C ILE A 1 3.60 -35.73 7.34
N PRO A 2 4.17 -36.76 8.02
CA PRO A 2 5.45 -36.61 8.70
C PRO A 2 6.59 -36.24 7.73
N LEU A 3 7.52 -35.39 8.16
CA LEU A 3 8.63 -34.91 7.31
C LEU A 3 9.60 -36.03 6.84
N ASP A 4 9.60 -37.16 7.52
CA ASP A 4 10.38 -38.35 7.20
C ASP A 4 9.69 -39.31 6.21
N SER A 5 8.44 -38.99 5.82
CA SER A 5 7.67 -39.84 4.88
C SER A 5 7.94 -39.55 3.41
N PHE A 6 8.83 -38.60 3.09
CA PHE A 6 9.24 -38.29 1.73
C PHE A 6 10.75 -38.00 1.64
N THR A 7 11.32 -38.25 0.47
CA THR A 7 12.71 -37.98 0.18
C THR A 7 12.82 -36.59 -0.43
N ARG A 8 13.59 -35.71 0.20
CA ARG A 8 13.88 -34.37 -0.36
C ARG A 8 14.99 -34.47 -1.39
N LEU A 9 14.72 -33.95 -2.58
CA LEU A 9 15.69 -33.81 -3.66
C LEU A 9 16.07 -32.35 -3.84
N ASP A 10 17.26 -32.11 -4.40
CA ASP A 10 17.65 -30.75 -4.76
C ASP A 10 16.81 -30.24 -5.92
N GLN A 11 16.45 -28.96 -5.87
CA GLN A 11 15.67 -28.30 -6.92
C GLN A 11 16.51 -28.17 -8.20
N THR A 12 16.06 -28.80 -9.27
CA THR A 12 16.74 -28.74 -10.58
C THR A 12 16.21 -27.63 -11.49
N TYR A 13 15.03 -27.07 -11.18
CA TYR A 13 14.25 -26.14 -12.03
C TYR A 13 13.86 -26.74 -13.39
N ASN A 14 13.97 -28.09 -13.55
CA ASN A 14 13.58 -28.80 -14.74
C ASN A 14 12.23 -29.49 -14.53
N LEU A 15 11.19 -29.02 -15.21
CA LEU A 15 9.84 -29.60 -15.09
C LEU A 15 9.72 -31.01 -15.67
N GLU A 16 10.62 -31.41 -16.55
CA GLU A 16 10.69 -32.78 -17.07
C GLU A 16 10.91 -33.81 -15.95
N ASP A 17 11.50 -33.40 -14.83
CA ASP A 17 11.67 -34.32 -13.69
C ASP A 17 10.33 -34.77 -13.10
N LEU A 18 9.32 -33.88 -13.09
CA LEU A 18 7.96 -34.23 -12.68
C LEU A 18 7.23 -35.02 -13.78
N ILE A 19 7.39 -34.61 -15.05
CA ILE A 19 6.71 -35.25 -16.21
C ILE A 19 7.18 -36.69 -16.40
N ASP A 20 8.48 -36.93 -16.26
CA ASP A 20 9.10 -38.26 -16.40
C ASP A 20 8.98 -39.13 -15.13
N GLY A 21 8.39 -38.59 -14.06
CA GLY A 21 8.26 -39.30 -12.80
C GLY A 21 9.56 -39.51 -12.01
N ARG A 22 10.58 -38.65 -12.27
CA ARG A 22 11.81 -38.62 -11.47
C ARG A 22 11.59 -37.97 -10.11
N THR A 23 10.57 -37.16 -10.00
CA THR A 23 10.06 -36.58 -8.75
C THR A 23 8.57 -36.62 -8.73
N ASP A 24 7.98 -36.74 -7.57
CA ASP A 24 6.51 -36.75 -7.37
C ASP A 24 5.93 -35.36 -7.20
N ALA A 25 6.76 -34.38 -6.77
CA ALA A 25 6.35 -32.99 -6.56
C ALA A 25 7.52 -32.04 -6.77
N VAL A 26 7.22 -30.84 -7.28
CA VAL A 26 8.18 -29.75 -7.45
C VAL A 26 7.62 -28.45 -6.86
N SER A 27 8.50 -27.61 -6.36
CA SER A 27 8.15 -26.23 -6.02
C SER A 27 8.09 -25.41 -7.31
N ALA A 28 7.03 -24.62 -7.46
CA ALA A 28 6.77 -23.86 -8.68
C ALA A 28 6.08 -22.52 -8.34
N TYR A 29 6.18 -21.56 -9.27
CA TYR A 29 5.39 -20.33 -9.21
C TYR A 29 4.09 -20.51 -9.98
N GLU A 30 2.97 -20.22 -9.34
CA GLU A 30 1.64 -20.28 -9.94
C GLU A 30 1.54 -19.39 -11.21
N THR A 31 2.39 -18.38 -11.30
CA THR A 31 2.44 -17.43 -12.42
C THR A 31 3.27 -17.90 -13.61
N ASN A 32 4.08 -18.95 -13.50
CA ASN A 32 5.05 -19.32 -14.54
C ASN A 32 4.92 -20.78 -15.00
N GLU A 33 5.20 -21.75 -14.14
CA GLU A 33 5.30 -23.16 -14.49
C GLU A 33 4.00 -23.77 -15.05
N PRO A 34 2.80 -23.38 -14.63
CA PRO A 34 1.57 -23.93 -15.20
C PRO A 34 1.44 -23.73 -16.72
N TRP A 35 2.04 -22.66 -17.26
CA TRP A 35 2.09 -22.43 -18.71
C TRP A 35 2.73 -23.59 -19.46
N TYR A 36 3.90 -24.06 -19.01
CA TYR A 36 4.62 -25.16 -19.67
C TYR A 36 3.83 -26.46 -19.67
N PHE A 37 3.13 -26.78 -18.56
CA PHE A 37 2.27 -27.95 -18.49
C PHE A 37 1.06 -27.84 -19.43
N GLN A 38 0.46 -26.67 -19.55
CA GLN A 38 -0.64 -26.41 -20.48
C GLN A 38 -0.22 -26.60 -21.92
N GLN A 39 0.99 -26.14 -22.30
CA GLN A 39 1.52 -26.33 -23.67
C GLN A 39 1.70 -27.81 -24.03
N GLN A 40 1.92 -28.66 -23.05
CA GLN A 40 2.07 -30.10 -23.23
C GLN A 40 0.75 -30.87 -23.03
N GLY A 41 -0.37 -30.17 -22.78
CA GLY A 41 -1.66 -30.79 -22.51
C GLY A 41 -1.72 -31.50 -21.16
N ILE A 42 -0.80 -31.20 -20.23
CA ILE A 42 -0.72 -31.80 -18.92
C ILE A 42 -1.47 -30.92 -17.91
N GLN A 43 -2.27 -31.53 -17.05
CA GLN A 43 -2.93 -30.86 -15.94
C GLN A 43 -2.34 -31.34 -14.61
N PRO A 44 -1.36 -30.62 -14.04
CA PRO A 44 -0.77 -31.00 -12.77
C PRO A 44 -1.76 -30.78 -11.62
N THR A 45 -1.65 -31.57 -10.57
CA THR A 45 -2.30 -31.27 -9.30
C THR A 45 -1.54 -30.15 -8.59
N VAL A 46 -2.19 -29.01 -8.39
CA VAL A 46 -1.58 -27.84 -7.73
C VAL A 46 -1.94 -27.83 -6.26
N LEU A 47 -0.92 -27.85 -5.39
CA LEU A 47 -1.05 -27.69 -3.95
C LEU A 47 -0.68 -26.27 -3.57
N LEU A 48 -1.69 -25.46 -3.26
CA LEU A 48 -1.49 -24.07 -2.87
C LEU A 48 -1.26 -23.97 -1.36
N PRO A 49 -0.11 -23.48 -0.87
CA PRO A 49 0.19 -23.36 0.56
C PRO A 49 -0.90 -22.60 1.34
N ARG A 50 -1.51 -21.58 0.74
CA ARG A 50 -2.59 -20.79 1.37
C ARG A 50 -3.81 -21.64 1.76
N THR A 51 -4.13 -22.72 1.04
CA THR A 51 -5.25 -23.61 1.39
C THR A 51 -4.98 -24.47 2.61
N TYR A 52 -3.73 -24.51 3.03
CA TYR A 52 -3.25 -25.22 4.22
C TYR A 52 -2.83 -24.26 5.36
N GLY A 53 -3.25 -23.01 5.28
CA GLY A 53 -2.96 -22.01 6.30
C GLY A 53 -1.58 -21.35 6.20
N VAL A 54 -0.83 -21.60 5.12
CA VAL A 54 0.47 -20.93 4.86
C VAL A 54 0.25 -19.81 3.86
N ASP A 55 -0.19 -18.63 4.36
CA ASP A 55 -0.48 -17.46 3.55
C ASP A 55 0.66 -16.45 3.68
N PHE A 56 1.69 -16.62 2.87
CA PHE A 56 2.90 -15.82 2.89
C PHE A 56 2.93 -14.80 1.74
N TYR A 57 3.71 -13.74 1.92
CA TYR A 57 4.12 -12.91 0.81
C TYR A 57 5.16 -13.65 -0.03
N SER A 58 5.12 -13.46 -1.35
CA SER A 58 6.13 -13.96 -2.27
C SER A 58 7.29 -12.95 -2.33
N ASP A 59 7.28 -12.06 -3.30
CA ASP A 59 8.35 -11.09 -3.49
C ASP A 59 8.10 -9.83 -2.65
N CYS A 60 9.11 -9.40 -1.91
CA CYS A 60 9.06 -8.21 -1.07
C CYS A 60 10.20 -7.27 -1.41
N LEU A 61 9.90 -5.99 -1.59
CA LEU A 61 10.91 -4.95 -1.63
C LEU A 61 11.43 -4.69 -0.22
N PHE A 62 12.74 -4.73 -0.04
CA PHE A 62 13.37 -4.49 1.25
C PHE A 62 14.60 -3.61 1.14
N THR A 63 14.99 -2.99 2.24
CA THR A 63 16.23 -2.21 2.37
C THR A 63 16.77 -2.36 3.79
N SER A 64 17.95 -1.81 4.06
CA SER A 64 18.55 -1.83 5.40
C SER A 64 18.14 -0.62 6.22
N GLU A 65 18.09 -0.77 7.56
CA GLU A 65 17.88 0.33 8.49
C GLU A 65 18.94 1.44 8.32
N ARG A 66 20.18 1.04 8.00
CA ARG A 66 21.26 1.99 7.70
C ARG A 66 20.92 2.87 6.49
N GLU A 67 20.33 2.30 5.44
CA GLU A 67 19.94 3.05 4.25
C GLU A 67 18.79 3.99 4.57
N ILE A 68 17.80 3.51 5.33
CA ILE A 68 16.67 4.34 5.80
C ILE A 68 17.18 5.54 6.60
N GLY A 69 18.10 5.31 7.55
CA GLY A 69 18.62 6.37 8.40
C GLY A 69 19.54 7.35 7.67
N ALA A 70 20.35 6.87 6.74
CA ALA A 70 21.31 7.72 6.01
C ALA A 70 20.68 8.48 4.83
N HIS A 71 19.67 7.90 4.17
CA HIS A 71 19.10 8.40 2.93
C HIS A 71 17.57 8.20 2.86
N PRO A 72 16.79 8.73 3.80
CA PRO A 72 15.35 8.49 3.90
C PRO A 72 14.59 8.92 2.64
N GLU A 73 14.95 10.06 2.06
CA GLU A 73 14.32 10.55 0.82
C GLU A 73 14.55 9.61 -0.37
N ARG A 74 15.76 9.05 -0.50
CA ARG A 74 16.08 8.09 -1.56
C ARG A 74 15.25 6.82 -1.42
N VAL A 75 15.10 6.31 -0.19
CA VAL A 75 14.28 5.12 0.10
C VAL A 75 12.83 5.39 -0.26
N GLN A 76 12.29 6.54 0.16
CA GLN A 76 10.92 6.91 -0.17
C GLN A 76 10.70 7.08 -1.67
N GLN A 77 11.57 7.81 -2.36
CA GLN A 77 11.47 8.02 -3.81
C GLN A 77 11.58 6.70 -4.60
N PHE A 78 12.45 5.79 -4.17
CA PHE A 78 12.58 4.48 -4.79
C PHE A 78 11.31 3.64 -4.59
N LEU A 79 10.75 3.63 -3.39
CA LEU A 79 9.47 2.96 -3.10
C LEU A 79 8.34 3.53 -3.97
N GLU A 80 8.20 4.85 -4.02
CA GLU A 80 7.17 5.51 -4.82
C GLU A 80 7.31 5.20 -6.32
N ALA A 81 8.55 5.24 -6.84
CA ALA A 81 8.82 4.91 -8.23
C ALA A 81 8.49 3.43 -8.54
N SER A 82 8.87 2.52 -7.64
CA SER A 82 8.54 1.09 -7.76
C SER A 82 7.04 0.85 -7.76
N LEU A 83 6.29 1.47 -6.85
CA LEU A 83 4.83 1.34 -6.80
C LEU A 83 4.14 1.90 -8.04
N LYS A 84 4.61 3.05 -8.55
CA LYS A 84 4.14 3.63 -9.82
C LYS A 84 4.43 2.71 -11.00
N GLY A 85 5.62 2.10 -11.04
CA GLY A 85 6.00 1.14 -12.07
C GLY A 85 5.12 -0.09 -12.06
N TRP A 86 4.84 -0.66 -10.89
CA TRP A 86 3.93 -1.79 -10.74
C TRP A 86 2.51 -1.45 -11.15
N GLN A 87 1.98 -0.29 -10.73
CA GLN A 87 0.65 0.15 -11.16
C GLN A 87 0.58 0.31 -12.67
N TYR A 88 1.59 0.97 -13.27
CA TYR A 88 1.67 1.14 -14.72
C TYR A 88 1.70 -0.21 -15.45
N ALA A 89 2.48 -1.17 -14.95
CA ALA A 89 2.57 -2.50 -15.55
C ALA A 89 1.23 -3.26 -15.52
N MET A 90 0.47 -3.10 -14.43
CA MET A 90 -0.88 -3.70 -14.33
C MET A 90 -1.87 -3.07 -15.31
N ASP A 91 -1.75 -1.76 -15.53
CA ASP A 91 -2.66 -1.01 -16.41
C ASP A 91 -2.28 -1.16 -17.90
N HIS A 92 -1.00 -1.47 -18.23
CA HIS A 92 -0.46 -1.51 -19.59
C HIS A 92 0.34 -2.80 -19.87
N PRO A 93 -0.24 -4.00 -19.68
CA PRO A 93 0.50 -5.27 -19.77
C PRO A 93 1.11 -5.49 -21.16
N GLU A 94 0.43 -5.16 -22.26
CA GLU A 94 0.97 -5.37 -23.62
C GLU A 94 2.19 -4.50 -23.90
N GLU A 95 2.21 -3.24 -23.42
CA GLU A 95 3.37 -2.37 -23.57
C GLU A 95 4.58 -2.92 -22.78
N ILE A 96 4.35 -3.40 -21.56
CA ILE A 96 5.40 -4.04 -20.77
C ILE A 96 5.93 -5.30 -21.46
N ILE A 97 5.04 -6.12 -22.02
CA ILE A 97 5.43 -7.31 -22.81
C ILE A 97 6.30 -6.90 -24.00
N ASP A 98 5.95 -5.84 -24.73
CA ASP A 98 6.74 -5.32 -25.83
C ASP A 98 8.15 -4.88 -25.37
N ILE A 99 8.24 -4.18 -24.24
CA ILE A 99 9.51 -3.76 -23.63
C ILE A 99 10.35 -4.99 -23.27
N LEU A 100 9.76 -6.00 -22.64
CA LEU A 100 10.45 -7.23 -22.24
C LEU A 100 11.02 -7.97 -23.46
N LEU A 101 10.25 -8.09 -24.54
CA LEU A 101 10.67 -8.79 -25.75
C LEU A 101 11.70 -8.01 -26.57
N THR A 102 11.51 -6.69 -26.71
CA THR A 102 12.35 -5.88 -27.61
C THR A 102 13.60 -5.31 -26.93
N HIS A 103 13.45 -4.78 -25.74
CA HIS A 103 14.55 -4.13 -25.00
C HIS A 103 15.35 -5.14 -24.17
N TYR A 104 14.66 -5.96 -23.37
CA TYR A 104 15.31 -6.93 -22.49
C TYR A 104 15.60 -8.28 -23.18
N LYS A 105 14.98 -8.55 -24.33
CA LYS A 105 15.21 -9.74 -25.16
C LYS A 105 15.13 -11.05 -24.36
N ILE A 106 14.12 -11.14 -23.50
CA ILE A 106 13.88 -12.34 -22.69
C ILE A 106 13.50 -13.54 -23.58
N SER A 107 13.76 -14.75 -23.12
CA SER A 107 13.57 -15.99 -23.89
C SER A 107 12.13 -16.51 -23.94
N LYS A 108 11.20 -15.87 -23.21
CA LYS A 108 9.77 -16.24 -23.19
C LYS A 108 9.06 -15.66 -24.41
N ASP A 109 8.06 -16.38 -24.91
CA ASP A 109 7.18 -15.86 -25.97
C ASP A 109 6.09 -14.93 -25.40
N ARG A 110 5.40 -14.24 -26.30
CA ARG A 110 4.36 -13.27 -25.96
C ARG A 110 3.19 -13.91 -25.20
N GLU A 111 2.76 -15.09 -25.60
CA GLU A 111 1.60 -15.77 -24.98
C GLU A 111 1.93 -16.21 -23.55
N HIS A 112 3.16 -16.67 -23.32
CA HIS A 112 3.64 -16.96 -21.98
C HIS A 112 3.62 -15.70 -21.09
N LEU A 113 4.10 -14.58 -21.60
CA LEU A 113 4.10 -13.30 -20.85
C LEU A 113 2.68 -12.78 -20.56
N ARG A 114 1.75 -12.99 -21.48
CA ARG A 114 0.33 -12.69 -21.22
C ARG A 114 -0.25 -13.56 -20.12
N PHE A 115 0.08 -14.85 -20.13
CA PHE A 115 -0.32 -15.77 -19.06
C PHE A 115 0.24 -15.31 -17.71
N GLU A 116 1.53 -14.98 -17.63
CA GLU A 116 2.16 -14.46 -16.41
C GLU A 116 1.50 -13.16 -15.94
N ALA A 117 1.30 -12.19 -16.84
CA ALA A 117 0.67 -10.92 -16.50
C ALA A 117 -0.74 -11.11 -15.93
N ALA A 118 -1.55 -11.99 -16.53
CA ALA A 118 -2.89 -12.30 -16.04
C ALA A 118 -2.87 -12.99 -14.67
N ALA A 119 -1.96 -13.94 -14.46
CA ALA A 119 -1.79 -14.64 -13.18
C ALA A 119 -1.29 -13.69 -12.07
N ILE A 120 -0.34 -12.80 -12.38
CA ILE A 120 0.16 -11.77 -11.47
C ILE A 120 -0.98 -10.83 -11.07
N GLN A 121 -1.78 -10.35 -12.03
CA GLN A 121 -2.92 -9.47 -11.76
C GLN A 121 -3.94 -10.13 -10.82
N GLN A 122 -4.24 -11.43 -11.03
CA GLN A 122 -5.13 -12.19 -10.14
C GLN A 122 -4.58 -12.32 -8.72
N ASN A 123 -3.27 -12.45 -8.54
CA ASN A 123 -2.64 -12.57 -7.24
C ASN A 123 -2.51 -11.23 -6.51
N ILE A 124 -2.18 -10.15 -7.22
CA ILE A 124 -2.04 -8.80 -6.66
C ILE A 124 -3.41 -8.22 -6.30
N ARG A 125 -4.44 -8.47 -7.11
CA ARG A 125 -5.80 -7.92 -6.95
C ARG A 125 -5.80 -6.40 -6.81
N PRO A 126 -5.25 -5.64 -7.77
CA PRO A 126 -5.06 -4.18 -7.64
C PRO A 126 -6.38 -3.41 -7.48
N ASP A 127 -7.51 -3.98 -7.92
CA ASP A 127 -8.85 -3.40 -7.74
C ASP A 127 -9.33 -3.40 -6.29
N PHE A 128 -8.76 -4.26 -5.43
CA PHE A 128 -9.19 -4.44 -4.04
C PHE A 128 -8.13 -4.06 -3.03
N VAL A 129 -6.86 -4.22 -3.38
CA VAL A 129 -5.74 -3.99 -2.48
C VAL A 129 -4.72 -3.09 -3.16
N ARG A 130 -4.36 -1.98 -2.50
CA ARG A 130 -3.32 -1.11 -3.02
C ARG A 130 -2.01 -1.87 -3.19
N ILE A 131 -1.40 -1.77 -4.37
CA ILE A 131 -0.10 -2.40 -4.65
C ILE A 131 0.92 -1.96 -3.58
N GLY A 132 1.70 -2.91 -3.08
CA GLY A 132 2.69 -2.69 -2.02
C GLY A 132 2.10 -2.59 -0.61
N HIS A 133 0.80 -2.82 -0.43
CA HIS A 133 0.23 -2.86 0.92
C HIS A 133 0.75 -4.08 1.69
N MET A 134 1.39 -3.82 2.82
CA MET A 134 1.86 -4.85 3.76
C MET A 134 0.91 -4.92 4.95
N ASN A 135 0.31 -6.10 5.18
CA ASN A 135 -0.60 -6.33 6.30
C ASN A 135 0.20 -6.82 7.52
N PRO A 136 0.23 -6.09 8.64
CA PRO A 136 0.96 -6.50 9.84
C PRO A 136 0.48 -7.85 10.40
N GLY A 137 -0.82 -8.15 10.29
CA GLY A 137 -1.38 -9.43 10.74
C GLY A 137 -0.86 -10.61 9.93
N ARG A 138 -0.66 -10.44 8.60
CA ARG A 138 -0.04 -11.48 7.76
C ARG A 138 1.42 -11.69 8.15
N TRP A 139 2.18 -10.62 8.41
CA TRP A 139 3.56 -10.75 8.89
C TRP A 139 3.65 -11.45 10.24
N LYS A 140 2.72 -11.17 11.15
CA LYS A 140 2.62 -11.88 12.42
C LYS A 140 2.35 -13.38 12.19
N HIS A 141 1.45 -13.73 11.29
CA HIS A 141 1.17 -15.12 10.93
C HIS A 141 2.40 -15.83 10.31
N ILE A 142 3.16 -15.13 9.46
CA ILE A 142 4.42 -15.64 8.90
C ILE A 142 5.42 -15.93 10.03
N LEU A 143 5.60 -14.97 10.95
CA LEU A 143 6.48 -15.13 12.12
C LEU A 143 6.06 -16.33 12.98
N GLU A 144 4.79 -16.44 13.34
CA GLU A 144 4.27 -17.55 14.15
C GLU A 144 4.47 -18.90 13.48
N THR A 145 4.32 -18.97 12.15
CA THR A 145 4.56 -20.19 11.38
C THR A 145 6.04 -20.59 11.41
N TYR A 146 6.97 -19.67 11.19
CA TYR A 146 8.41 -19.95 11.24
C TYR A 146 8.88 -20.29 12.66
N ALA A 147 8.35 -19.61 13.68
CA ALA A 147 8.62 -19.92 15.08
C ALA A 147 8.13 -21.33 15.45
N GLY A 148 6.91 -21.69 15.01
CA GLY A 148 6.34 -23.02 15.22
C GLY A 148 7.15 -24.16 14.56
N LEU A 149 7.89 -23.85 13.49
CA LEU A 149 8.82 -24.75 12.81
C LEU A 149 10.23 -24.75 13.45
N GLY A 150 10.47 -23.92 14.47
CA GLY A 150 11.79 -23.80 15.10
C GLY A 150 12.83 -23.10 14.21
N MET A 151 12.41 -22.35 13.19
CA MET A 151 13.31 -21.66 12.24
C MET A 151 13.73 -20.28 12.72
N ILE A 152 12.93 -19.66 13.60
CA ILE A 152 13.21 -18.37 14.22
C ILE A 152 12.83 -18.41 15.70
N ASP A 153 13.35 -17.46 16.49
CA ASP A 153 13.00 -17.30 17.89
C ASP A 153 11.51 -16.93 18.02
N PRO A 154 10.73 -17.62 18.87
CA PRO A 154 9.33 -17.27 19.15
C PRO A 154 9.13 -15.84 19.67
N ASP A 155 10.14 -15.28 20.35
CA ASP A 155 10.11 -13.94 20.91
C ASP A 155 10.63 -12.86 19.92
N PHE A 156 10.83 -13.21 18.65
CA PHE A 156 11.26 -12.25 17.63
C PHE A 156 10.25 -11.12 17.47
N SER A 157 10.73 -9.88 17.55
CA SER A 157 9.88 -8.69 17.40
C SER A 157 9.75 -8.25 15.94
N LEU A 158 8.53 -7.90 15.53
CA LEU A 158 8.26 -7.23 14.24
C LEU A 158 8.28 -5.70 14.37
N GLU A 159 8.66 -5.15 15.52
CA GLU A 159 8.78 -3.69 15.71
C GLU A 159 9.86 -3.13 14.76
N GLY A 160 9.50 -2.11 13.98
CA GLY A 160 10.37 -1.55 12.95
C GLY A 160 10.60 -2.41 11.71
N PHE A 161 10.07 -3.64 11.66
CA PHE A 161 10.25 -4.54 10.51
C PHE A 161 9.57 -4.02 9.24
N LEU A 162 8.37 -3.45 9.37
CA LEU A 162 7.68 -2.86 8.24
C LEU A 162 8.07 -1.39 8.10
N TYR A 163 8.64 -1.04 6.95
CA TYR A 163 8.90 0.35 6.63
C TYR A 163 7.58 1.10 6.51
N ALA A 164 7.35 2.04 7.41
CA ALA A 164 6.29 3.03 7.32
C ALA A 164 6.97 4.36 6.95
N PRO A 165 6.84 4.85 5.69
CA PRO A 165 7.32 6.19 5.39
C PRO A 165 6.66 7.13 6.40
N GLU A 166 7.47 7.99 7.05
CA GLU A 166 6.90 9.04 7.86
C GLU A 166 5.84 9.72 6.99
N SER A 167 4.60 9.52 7.34
CA SER A 167 3.51 10.22 6.69
C SER A 167 3.66 11.68 7.11
N GLY A 168 4.54 12.36 6.43
CA GLY A 168 4.63 13.82 6.44
C GLY A 168 3.36 14.38 5.80
N VAL A 169 2.21 14.03 6.35
CA VAL A 169 1.04 14.88 6.21
C VAL A 169 1.45 16.12 6.98
N GLU A 170 2.14 17.02 6.28
CA GLU A 170 2.38 18.35 6.80
C GLU A 170 1.01 18.93 7.12
N PHE A 171 0.58 18.78 8.37
CA PHE A 171 -0.60 19.47 8.91
C PHE A 171 -0.42 21.00 8.93
N ARG A 172 0.61 21.53 8.22
CA ARG A 172 0.85 22.98 8.09
C ARG A 172 -0.39 23.69 7.56
N TRP A 173 -1.12 23.11 6.62
CA TRP A 173 -2.37 23.70 6.10
C TRP A 173 -3.47 23.76 7.17
N VAL A 174 -3.50 22.83 8.15
CA VAL A 174 -4.46 22.84 9.27
C VAL A 174 -4.22 24.07 10.13
N TRP A 175 -2.97 24.42 10.42
CA TRP A 175 -2.63 25.61 11.17
C TRP A 175 -3.02 26.90 10.43
N TRP A 176 -2.91 26.92 9.10
CA TRP A 176 -3.43 28.02 8.28
C TRP A 176 -4.96 28.14 8.37
N VAL A 177 -5.69 27.02 8.26
CA VAL A 177 -7.15 27.02 8.41
C VAL A 177 -7.57 27.47 9.80
N VAL A 178 -6.93 26.97 10.86
CA VAL A 178 -7.18 27.40 12.25
C VAL A 178 -6.91 28.90 12.42
N GLY A 179 -5.81 29.39 11.89
CA GLY A 179 -5.43 30.81 11.96
C GLY A 179 -6.45 31.72 11.24
N ILE A 180 -6.86 31.37 10.03
CA ILE A 180 -7.86 32.11 9.26
C ILE A 180 -9.22 32.11 9.99
N THR A 181 -9.64 30.95 10.51
CA THR A 181 -10.92 30.84 11.23
C THR A 181 -10.92 31.69 12.50
N ALA A 182 -9.83 31.67 13.26
CA ALA A 182 -9.68 32.51 14.45
C ALA A 182 -9.73 34.01 14.09
N LEU A 183 -9.04 34.43 13.02
CA LEU A 183 -9.03 35.81 12.55
C LEU A 183 -10.45 36.28 12.15
N VAL A 184 -11.17 35.45 11.38
CA VAL A 184 -12.56 35.74 10.98
C VAL A 184 -13.47 35.87 12.19
N THR A 185 -13.32 34.98 13.15
CA THR A 185 -14.14 35.01 14.39
C THR A 185 -13.90 36.28 15.20
N VAL A 186 -12.64 36.68 15.34
CA VAL A 186 -12.26 37.92 16.04
C VAL A 186 -12.79 39.17 15.32
N THR A 187 -12.66 39.22 13.98
CA THR A 187 -13.14 40.35 13.20
C THR A 187 -14.66 40.48 13.23
N VAL A 188 -15.41 39.39 13.10
CA VAL A 188 -16.87 39.36 13.22
C VAL A 188 -17.30 39.77 14.64
N GLY A 189 -16.64 39.27 15.66
CA GLY A 189 -16.90 39.63 17.06
C GLY A 189 -16.65 41.13 17.30
N ALA A 190 -15.55 41.71 16.83
CA ALA A 190 -15.24 43.11 16.94
C ALA A 190 -16.26 43.99 16.20
N ALA A 191 -16.68 43.60 14.99
CA ALA A 191 -17.70 44.31 14.22
C ALA A 191 -19.08 44.29 14.94
N ALA A 192 -19.46 43.14 15.51
CA ALA A 192 -20.71 43.01 16.29
C ALA A 192 -20.68 43.91 17.54
N LEU A 193 -19.59 43.94 18.29
CA LEU A 193 -19.42 44.83 19.46
C LEU A 193 -19.46 46.28 19.05
N PHE A 194 -18.82 46.67 17.96
CA PHE A 194 -18.85 48.02 17.43
C PHE A 194 -20.30 48.45 17.05
N LEU A 195 -21.03 47.59 16.37
CA LEU A 195 -22.43 47.84 16.01
C LEU A 195 -23.31 47.96 17.24
N LEU A 196 -23.14 47.14 18.26
CA LEU A 196 -23.88 47.21 19.51
C LEU A 196 -23.58 48.54 20.24
N PHE A 197 -22.31 48.95 20.32
CA PHE A 197 -21.92 50.20 20.91
C PHE A 197 -22.51 51.40 20.16
N PHE A 198 -22.41 51.38 18.84
CA PHE A 198 -22.92 52.45 17.95
C PHE A 198 -24.46 52.58 18.08
N ASN A 199 -25.17 51.45 18.03
CA ASN A 199 -26.64 51.41 18.23
C ASN A 199 -27.06 51.97 19.60
N LYS A 200 -26.32 51.63 20.65
CA LYS A 200 -26.57 52.13 22.00
C LYS A 200 -26.38 53.64 22.07
N ARG A 201 -25.33 54.18 21.43
CA ARG A 201 -25.06 55.61 21.35
C ARG A 201 -26.14 56.37 20.55
N LEU A 202 -26.56 55.80 19.44
CA LEU A 202 -27.64 56.39 18.61
C LEU A 202 -28.96 56.40 19.41
N ALA A 203 -29.28 55.36 20.14
CA ALA A 203 -30.51 55.31 20.97
C ALA A 203 -30.52 56.35 22.07
N THR A 204 -29.37 56.64 22.71
CA THR A 204 -29.27 57.71 23.72
C THR A 204 -29.45 59.09 23.07
N GLU A 205 -28.78 59.33 21.91
CA GLU A 205 -28.89 60.61 21.20
C GLU A 205 -30.35 60.89 20.69
N VAL A 206 -31.02 59.87 20.19
CA VAL A 206 -32.45 59.97 19.80
C VAL A 206 -33.37 60.21 20.99
N ALA A 207 -33.09 59.61 22.14
CA ALA A 207 -33.87 59.81 23.39
C ALA A 207 -33.68 61.27 23.87
N GLU A 208 -32.47 61.78 23.88
CA GLU A 208 -32.18 63.21 24.24
C GLU A 208 -32.90 64.19 23.31
N ARG A 209 -32.80 63.98 22.00
CA ARG A 209 -33.53 64.86 21.04
C ARG A 209 -35.02 64.83 21.26
N ARG A 210 -35.65 63.69 21.52
CA ARG A 210 -37.07 63.55 21.80
C ARG A 210 -37.46 64.28 23.09
N GLN A 211 -36.60 64.33 24.10
CA GLN A 211 -36.83 65.01 25.35
C GLN A 211 -36.81 66.54 25.15
N VAL A 212 -35.84 67.06 24.40
CA VAL A 212 -35.72 68.48 24.01
C VAL A 212 -36.95 68.94 23.19
N GLU A 213 -37.39 68.15 22.22
CA GLU A 213 -38.59 68.42 21.41
C GLU A 213 -39.88 68.47 22.25
N LYS A 214 -40.00 67.65 23.31
CA LYS A 214 -41.13 67.72 24.25
C LYS A 214 -41.12 69.00 25.06
N ILE A 215 -39.97 69.46 25.51
CA ILE A 215 -39.83 70.71 26.29
C ILE A 215 -40.12 71.95 25.45
N LEU A 216 -39.81 71.93 24.15
CA LEU A 216 -40.06 73.05 23.22
C LEU A 216 -41.53 73.18 22.76
N LYS A 217 -42.38 72.14 23.00
CA LYS A 217 -43.80 72.13 22.62
C LYS A 217 -44.75 72.44 23.81
N THR A 218 -44.19 72.61 24.99
CA THR A 218 -44.90 73.12 26.21
C THR A 218 -44.61 74.55 26.41
#